data_99b4da8f89086dd01b2c909d9771bf69
#
_entry.id   99b4da8f89086dd01b2c909d9771bf69
#
_cell.length_a   1.000
_cell.length_b   1.000
_cell.length_c   1.000
_cell.angle_alpha   90.00
_cell.angle_beta   90.00
_cell.angle_gamma   90.00
#
_symmetry.space_group_name_H-M   'P 1'
#
loop_
_entity.id
_entity.type
_entity.pdbx_description
1 polymer ?
#
loop_
_entity_poly.entity_id
_entity_poly.type
_entity_poly.pdbx_seq_one_letter_code
_entity_poly.pdbx_strand_id
1 'polypeptide(L)'
;MISFKVIENVLRIGPRQGQKAYSAVPKSVNKFSSSWLIERIVRETSLSEGDVRSVLITLKNITKEVVSLGGSLDLGDIFSFRTSIPSKMEKNEKDVCTESLKYPRIIVTWKEPIRKALKDIQIEVDNPAKKKQKEKGKEAEKEKKQEKGKEEGGPVAG
;
A
#
# COMPACT_ATOMS: atom_id res chain seq x y z
N MET A 1 -11.45 0.92 -2.65
CA MET A 1 -11.40 1.35 -1.23
C MET A 1 -10.72 0.27 -0.40
N ILE A 2 -9.74 0.64 0.41
CA ILE A 2 -9.01 -0.29 1.28
C ILE A 2 -9.43 -0.01 2.72
N SER A 3 -10.00 -1.04 3.39
CA SER A 3 -10.47 -0.90 4.77
C SER A 3 -9.41 -1.39 5.76
N PHE A 4 -9.13 -0.59 6.77
CA PHE A 4 -8.22 -0.90 7.86
C PHE A 4 -8.99 -1.13 9.17
N LYS A 5 -8.49 -2.02 10.02
CA LYS A 5 -8.93 -2.18 11.40
C LYS A 5 -7.84 -1.72 12.37
N VAL A 6 -8.25 -1.20 13.52
CA VAL A 6 -7.32 -0.85 14.58
C VAL A 6 -7.01 -2.10 15.40
N ILE A 7 -5.73 -2.36 15.63
CA ILE A 7 -5.25 -3.41 16.53
C ILE A 7 -4.41 -2.82 17.65
N GLU A 8 -4.51 -3.43 18.83
CA GLU A 8 -3.66 -3.12 19.98
C GLU A 8 -2.41 -4.01 19.94
N ASN A 9 -1.26 -3.41 20.13
CA ASN A 9 0.03 -4.09 20.22
C ASN A 9 0.74 -3.64 21.49
N VAL A 10 1.48 -4.54 22.11
CA VAL A 10 2.39 -4.20 23.21
C VAL A 10 3.80 -4.02 22.64
N LEU A 11 4.39 -2.86 22.89
CA LEU A 11 5.75 -2.56 22.43
C LEU A 11 6.75 -3.47 23.15
N ARG A 12 7.54 -4.22 22.37
CA ARG A 12 8.48 -5.21 22.92
C ARG A 12 9.90 -4.67 23.07
N ILE A 13 10.25 -3.58 22.40
CA ILE A 13 11.60 -3.03 22.32
C ILE A 13 11.57 -1.50 22.41
N GLY A 14 12.60 -0.90 23.01
CA GLY A 14 12.80 0.55 23.08
C GLY A 14 12.33 1.17 24.41
N PRO A 15 12.45 2.51 24.55
CA PRO A 15 12.17 3.23 25.80
C PRO A 15 10.70 3.17 26.24
N ARG A 16 9.80 2.70 25.41
CA ARG A 16 8.36 2.49 25.71
C ARG A 16 7.98 1.00 25.81
N GLN A 17 8.92 0.14 26.12
CA GLN A 17 8.67 -1.29 26.27
C GLN A 17 7.57 -1.53 27.31
N GLY A 18 6.65 -2.45 27.03
CA GLY A 18 5.49 -2.77 27.87
C GLY A 18 4.29 -1.86 27.71
N GLN A 19 4.40 -0.73 27.01
CA GLN A 19 3.26 0.15 26.76
C GLN A 19 2.38 -0.37 25.62
N LYS A 20 1.08 -0.11 25.72
CA LYS A 20 0.12 -0.38 24.66
C LYS A 20 0.25 0.66 23.55
N ALA A 21 0.32 0.19 22.32
CA ALA A 21 0.30 1.02 21.12
C ALA A 21 -0.78 0.52 20.16
N TYR A 22 -1.36 1.41 19.38
CA TYR A 22 -2.41 1.07 18.43
C TYR A 22 -1.90 1.32 17.01
N SER A 23 -2.18 0.36 16.11
CA SER A 23 -1.83 0.47 14.70
C SER A 23 -3.02 0.11 13.81
N ALA A 24 -3.05 0.68 12.61
CA ALA A 24 -4.02 0.31 11.59
C ALA A 24 -3.46 -0.83 10.73
N VAL A 25 -4.22 -1.89 10.56
CA VAL A 25 -3.86 -3.05 9.73
C VAL A 25 -4.98 -3.27 8.70
N PRO A 26 -4.66 -3.56 7.44
CA PRO A 26 -5.68 -3.83 6.43
C PRO A 26 -6.52 -5.04 6.83
N LYS A 27 -7.84 -4.93 6.67
CA LYS A 27 -8.79 -6.02 6.98
C LYS A 27 -8.60 -7.21 6.04
N SER A 28 -8.37 -6.92 4.77
CA SER A 28 -8.11 -7.93 3.75
C SER A 28 -7.10 -7.39 2.74
N VAL A 29 -6.31 -8.28 2.17
CA VAL A 29 -5.42 -7.99 1.06
C VAL A 29 -5.87 -8.85 -0.11
N ASN A 30 -6.31 -8.22 -1.19
CA ASN A 30 -6.66 -8.93 -2.42
C ASN A 30 -5.38 -9.42 -3.09
N LYS A 31 -5.29 -10.73 -3.28
CA LYS A 31 -4.18 -11.35 -4.00
C LYS A 31 -4.66 -11.76 -5.39
N PHE A 32 -4.11 -11.14 -6.40
CA PHE A 32 -4.38 -11.49 -7.79
C PHE A 32 -3.33 -12.50 -8.27
N SER A 33 -3.77 -13.61 -8.83
CA SER A 33 -2.89 -14.66 -9.35
C SER A 33 -2.42 -14.36 -10.77
N SER A 34 -1.42 -15.08 -11.26
CA SER A 34 -1.02 -15.03 -12.67
C SER A 34 -2.14 -15.46 -13.61
N SER A 35 -2.94 -16.44 -13.21
CA SER A 35 -4.10 -16.88 -13.99
C SER A 35 -5.12 -15.77 -14.17
N TRP A 36 -5.45 -15.05 -13.09
CA TRP A 36 -6.33 -13.88 -13.16
C TRP A 36 -5.79 -12.81 -14.12
N LEU A 37 -4.48 -12.55 -14.08
CA LEU A 37 -3.84 -11.59 -14.99
C LEU A 37 -3.99 -12.02 -16.46
N ILE A 38 -3.73 -13.30 -16.75
CA ILE A 38 -3.84 -13.86 -18.10
C ILE A 38 -5.27 -13.77 -18.61
N GLU A 39 -6.26 -14.21 -17.83
CA GLU A 39 -7.68 -14.11 -18.18
C GLU A 39 -8.10 -12.66 -18.46
N ARG A 40 -7.59 -11.70 -17.67
CA ARG A 40 -7.88 -10.29 -17.84
C ARG A 40 -7.33 -9.76 -19.16
N ILE A 41 -6.08 -10.12 -19.52
CA ILE A 41 -5.45 -9.73 -20.80
C ILE A 41 -6.21 -10.34 -21.97
N VAL A 42 -6.52 -11.63 -21.93
CA VAL A 42 -7.29 -12.32 -22.98
C VAL A 42 -8.65 -11.65 -23.20
N ARG A 43 -9.32 -11.24 -22.13
CA ARG A 43 -10.63 -10.53 -22.23
C ARG A 43 -10.53 -9.15 -22.86
N GLU A 44 -9.42 -8.44 -22.66
CA GLU A 44 -9.23 -7.07 -23.15
C GLU A 44 -8.48 -7.00 -24.49
N THR A 45 -7.98 -8.14 -24.99
CA THR A 45 -7.23 -8.23 -26.25
C THR A 45 -7.76 -9.38 -27.11
N SER A 46 -7.30 -9.46 -28.36
CA SER A 46 -7.57 -10.58 -29.25
C SER A 46 -6.60 -11.77 -29.11
N LEU A 47 -5.72 -11.72 -28.10
CA LEU A 47 -4.71 -12.76 -27.87
C LEU A 47 -5.34 -14.00 -27.23
N SER A 48 -4.83 -15.19 -27.61
CA SER A 48 -5.17 -16.41 -26.90
C SER A 48 -4.42 -16.53 -25.56
N GLU A 49 -4.88 -17.39 -24.66
CA GLU A 49 -4.19 -17.68 -23.40
C GLU A 49 -2.74 -18.15 -23.63
N GLY A 50 -2.51 -18.95 -24.67
CA GLY A 50 -1.19 -19.44 -25.05
C GLY A 50 -0.25 -18.30 -25.46
N ASP A 51 -0.75 -17.34 -26.23
CA ASP A 51 0.02 -16.19 -26.67
C ASP A 51 0.43 -15.32 -25.46
N VAL A 52 -0.51 -15.04 -24.56
CA VAL A 52 -0.24 -14.25 -23.35
C VAL A 52 0.82 -14.95 -22.48
N ARG A 53 0.71 -16.26 -22.29
CA ARG A 53 1.71 -17.05 -21.55
C ARG A 53 3.09 -16.97 -22.22
N SER A 54 3.15 -17.06 -23.54
CA SER A 54 4.39 -16.97 -24.31
C SER A 54 5.05 -15.59 -24.15
N VAL A 55 4.27 -14.52 -24.22
CA VAL A 55 4.75 -13.14 -23.98
C VAL A 55 5.33 -12.98 -22.57
N LEU A 56 4.63 -13.47 -21.54
CA LEU A 56 5.10 -13.40 -20.15
C LEU A 56 6.40 -14.21 -19.91
N ILE A 57 6.53 -15.38 -20.58
CA ILE A 57 7.76 -16.19 -20.53
C ILE A 57 8.91 -15.44 -21.20
N THR A 58 8.68 -14.85 -22.37
CA THR A 58 9.67 -14.07 -23.09
C THR A 58 10.13 -12.87 -22.27
N LEU A 59 9.18 -12.12 -21.69
CA LEU A 59 9.48 -10.97 -20.81
C LEU A 59 10.33 -11.39 -19.60
N LYS A 60 10.01 -12.52 -18.98
CA LYS A 60 10.83 -13.09 -17.89
C LYS A 60 12.26 -13.35 -18.37
N ASN A 61 12.45 -13.95 -19.56
CA ASN A 61 13.77 -14.29 -20.09
C ASN A 61 14.57 -13.02 -20.39
N ILE A 62 13.97 -12.02 -21.04
CA ILE A 62 14.59 -10.71 -21.28
C ILE A 62 14.99 -10.05 -19.97
N THR A 63 14.12 -10.09 -18.98
CA THR A 63 14.43 -9.52 -17.65
C THR A 63 15.64 -10.19 -17.01
N LYS A 64 15.72 -11.53 -17.08
CA LYS A 64 16.88 -12.28 -16.57
C LYS A 64 18.17 -11.89 -17.27
N GLU A 65 18.14 -11.79 -18.59
CA GLU A 65 19.29 -11.37 -19.41
C GLU A 65 19.78 -9.98 -19.02
N VAL A 66 18.87 -8.99 -19.00
CA VAL A 66 19.20 -7.60 -18.63
C VAL A 66 19.80 -7.52 -17.22
N VAL A 67 19.23 -8.25 -16.26
CA VAL A 67 19.76 -8.28 -14.88
C VAL A 67 21.13 -8.91 -14.84
N SER A 68 21.39 -10.00 -15.58
CA SER A 68 22.70 -10.67 -15.61
C SER A 68 23.81 -9.80 -16.23
N LEU A 69 23.44 -8.92 -17.17
CA LEU A 69 24.34 -7.93 -17.76
C LEU A 69 24.52 -6.66 -16.89
N GLY A 70 23.88 -6.59 -15.72
CA GLY A 70 23.93 -5.39 -14.88
C GLY A 70 23.19 -4.18 -15.46
N GLY A 71 22.32 -4.40 -16.43
CA GLY A 71 21.63 -3.37 -17.20
C GLY A 71 20.40 -2.79 -16.52
N SER A 72 19.69 -1.97 -17.30
CA SER A 72 18.38 -1.41 -16.97
C SER A 72 17.37 -1.70 -18.08
N LEU A 73 16.10 -1.90 -17.71
CA LEU A 73 15.01 -2.11 -18.64
C LEU A 73 13.86 -1.15 -18.31
N ASP A 74 13.32 -0.51 -19.33
CA ASP A 74 12.12 0.32 -19.25
C ASP A 74 10.93 -0.45 -19.84
N LEU A 75 9.87 -0.62 -19.03
CA LEU A 75 8.62 -1.31 -19.41
C LEU A 75 7.51 -0.28 -19.71
N GLY A 76 7.87 0.79 -20.41
CA GLY A 76 6.93 1.83 -20.84
C GLY A 76 6.30 2.56 -19.65
N ASP A 77 4.97 2.66 -19.64
CA ASP A 77 4.21 3.42 -18.63
C ASP A 77 3.99 2.67 -17.31
N ILE A 78 4.57 1.47 -17.15
CA ILE A 78 4.38 0.66 -15.94
C ILE A 78 5.49 0.97 -14.93
N PHE A 79 6.71 0.54 -15.23
CA PHE A 79 7.89 0.80 -14.41
C PHE A 79 9.17 0.64 -15.22
N SER A 80 10.25 1.16 -14.71
CA SER A 80 11.61 0.81 -15.14
C SER A 80 12.36 0.17 -13.97
N PHE A 81 13.31 -0.69 -14.29
CA PHE A 81 14.21 -1.23 -13.28
C PHE A 81 15.66 -1.12 -13.72
N ARG A 82 16.55 -1.10 -12.74
CA ARG A 82 18.00 -1.16 -12.95
C ARG A 82 18.65 -2.06 -11.93
N THR A 83 19.71 -2.75 -12.36
CA THR A 83 20.61 -3.46 -11.46
C THR A 83 21.54 -2.46 -10.76
N SER A 84 21.76 -2.62 -9.47
CA SER A 84 22.63 -1.76 -8.67
C SER A 84 23.51 -2.64 -7.78
N ILE A 85 24.81 -2.44 -7.85
CA ILE A 85 25.81 -3.10 -7.01
C ILE A 85 26.53 -2.01 -6.23
N PRO A 86 26.09 -1.69 -4.98
CA PRO A 86 26.74 -0.67 -4.18
C PRO A 86 28.09 -1.17 -3.65
N SER A 87 29.06 -0.28 -3.52
CA SER A 87 30.36 -0.55 -2.92
C SER A 87 30.43 -0.03 -1.48
N LYS A 88 31.32 -0.60 -0.67
CA LYS A 88 31.81 0.03 0.55
C LYS A 88 32.83 1.10 0.17
N MET A 89 32.98 2.12 1.00
CA MET A 89 34.05 3.10 0.85
C MET A 89 35.29 2.59 1.59
N GLU A 90 36.38 2.45 0.86
CA GLU A 90 37.67 2.09 1.41
C GLU A 90 38.53 3.35 1.58
N LYS A 91 39.55 3.29 2.48
CA LYS A 91 40.41 4.45 2.74
C LYS A 91 41.44 4.68 1.65
N ASN A 92 41.92 3.60 1.02
CA ASN A 92 42.91 3.67 -0.03
C ASN A 92 42.36 3.05 -1.32
N GLU A 93 42.75 3.57 -2.45
CA GLU A 93 42.41 3.05 -3.76
C GLU A 93 42.77 1.57 -3.97
N LYS A 94 43.92 1.16 -3.42
CA LYS A 94 44.43 -0.22 -3.52
C LYS A 94 43.59 -1.27 -2.78
N ASP A 95 42.78 -0.83 -1.83
CA ASP A 95 41.96 -1.71 -1.01
C ASP A 95 40.60 -1.98 -1.69
N VAL A 96 40.29 -1.29 -2.80
CA VAL A 96 39.06 -1.49 -3.56
C VAL A 96 39.19 -2.76 -4.40
N CYS A 97 38.41 -3.78 -4.03
CA CYS A 97 38.37 -5.09 -4.69
C CYS A 97 36.94 -5.61 -4.79
N THR A 98 36.79 -6.80 -5.34
CA THR A 98 35.47 -7.44 -5.48
C THR A 98 34.74 -7.63 -4.14
N GLU A 99 35.50 -7.82 -3.05
CA GLU A 99 35.00 -7.98 -1.68
C GLU A 99 34.43 -6.66 -1.11
N SER A 100 34.85 -5.52 -1.65
CA SER A 100 34.28 -4.21 -1.32
C SER A 100 32.89 -4.03 -1.89
N LEU A 101 32.47 -4.85 -2.86
CA LEU A 101 31.14 -4.81 -3.45
C LEU A 101 30.10 -5.46 -2.53
N LYS A 102 28.95 -4.81 -2.39
CA LYS A 102 27.82 -5.36 -1.65
C LYS A 102 26.95 -6.22 -2.58
N TYR A 103 26.01 -6.93 -1.96
CA TYR A 103 25.10 -7.79 -2.70
C TYR A 103 24.33 -7.01 -3.78
N PRO A 104 24.23 -7.54 -5.01
CA PRO A 104 23.47 -6.93 -6.09
C PRO A 104 21.99 -6.80 -5.72
N ARG A 105 21.36 -5.72 -6.14
CA ARG A 105 19.93 -5.47 -5.92
C ARG A 105 19.28 -4.86 -7.16
N ILE A 106 18.01 -5.08 -7.31
CA ILE A 106 17.18 -4.45 -8.36
C ILE A 106 16.47 -3.25 -7.74
N ILE A 107 16.60 -2.08 -8.37
CA ILE A 107 15.87 -0.87 -8.01
C ILE A 107 14.78 -0.68 -9.05
N VAL A 108 13.52 -0.65 -8.59
CA VAL A 108 12.33 -0.43 -9.43
C VAL A 108 11.86 1.00 -9.27
N THR A 109 11.58 1.67 -10.37
CA THR A 109 11.02 3.03 -10.42
C THR A 109 9.67 2.99 -11.13
N TRP A 110 8.59 3.27 -10.41
CA TRP A 110 7.23 3.31 -10.93
C TRP A 110 7.01 4.55 -11.78
N LYS A 111 6.33 4.39 -12.91
CA LYS A 111 5.96 5.49 -13.81
C LYS A 111 4.75 6.26 -13.29
N GLU A 112 4.53 7.43 -13.88
CA GLU A 112 3.52 8.38 -13.41
C GLU A 112 2.09 7.81 -13.34
N PRO A 113 1.59 7.00 -14.32
CA PRO A 113 0.26 6.43 -14.24
C PRO A 113 0.04 5.58 -12.97
N ILE A 114 1.03 4.76 -12.61
CA ILE A 114 0.98 3.91 -11.40
C ILE A 114 1.09 4.77 -10.13
N ARG A 115 1.92 5.82 -10.15
CA ARG A 115 2.05 6.77 -9.04
C ARG A 115 0.75 7.54 -8.78
N LYS A 116 0.03 7.94 -9.84
CA LYS A 116 -1.29 8.57 -9.71
C LYS A 116 -2.29 7.61 -9.09
N ALA A 117 -2.37 6.38 -9.59
CA ALA A 117 -3.25 5.37 -9.02
C ALA A 117 -3.01 5.13 -7.51
N LEU A 118 -1.75 5.21 -7.06
CA LEU A 118 -1.43 5.12 -5.63
C LEU A 118 -1.97 6.30 -4.80
N LYS A 119 -1.99 7.52 -5.37
CA LYS A 119 -2.54 8.72 -4.70
C LYS A 119 -4.05 8.68 -4.61
N ASP A 120 -4.71 8.07 -5.58
CA ASP A 120 -6.17 8.01 -5.70
C ASP A 120 -6.79 6.87 -4.88
N ILE A 121 -5.98 6.12 -4.11
CA ILE A 121 -6.47 5.05 -3.26
C ILE A 121 -7.35 5.64 -2.15
N GLN A 122 -8.62 5.24 -2.15
CA GLN A 122 -9.52 5.55 -1.04
C GLN A 122 -9.24 4.62 0.14
N ILE A 123 -8.96 5.22 1.30
CA ILE A 123 -8.63 4.51 2.53
C ILE A 123 -9.68 4.82 3.58
N GLU A 124 -10.21 3.77 4.22
CA GLU A 124 -11.12 3.87 5.36
C GLU A 124 -10.52 3.15 6.56
N VAL A 125 -10.57 3.80 7.73
CA VAL A 125 -10.13 3.19 8.98
C VAL A 125 -11.35 2.92 9.87
N ASP A 126 -11.64 1.64 10.10
CA ASP A 126 -12.69 1.22 11.03
C ASP A 126 -12.14 1.26 12.47
N ASN A 127 -12.44 2.36 13.15
CA ASN A 127 -12.04 2.57 14.54
C ASN A 127 -13.27 2.52 15.46
N PRO A 128 -13.46 1.42 16.25
CA PRO A 128 -14.61 1.26 17.12
C PRO A 128 -14.72 2.35 18.19
N ALA A 129 -13.59 2.87 18.69
CA ALA A 129 -13.58 3.91 19.70
C ALA A 129 -14.12 5.24 19.16
N LYS A 130 -13.78 5.59 17.90
CA LYS A 130 -14.33 6.79 17.23
C LYS A 130 -15.81 6.64 16.89
N LYS A 131 -16.29 5.43 16.56
CA LYS A 131 -17.72 5.17 16.31
C LYS A 131 -18.54 5.39 17.57
N LYS A 132 -18.13 4.82 18.70
CA LYS A 132 -18.79 5.02 20.00
C LYS A 132 -18.83 6.48 20.44
N GLN A 133 -17.78 7.26 20.17
CA GLN A 133 -17.78 8.70 20.47
C GLN A 133 -18.75 9.50 19.58
N LYS A 134 -18.86 9.15 18.30
CA LYS A 134 -19.83 9.78 17.38
C LYS A 134 -21.28 9.44 17.72
N GLU A 135 -21.55 8.23 18.18
CA GLU A 135 -22.87 7.79 18.61
C GLU A 135 -23.29 8.53 19.89
N LYS A 136 -22.44 8.55 20.90
CA LYS A 136 -22.69 9.33 22.14
C LYS A 136 -22.86 10.82 21.90
N GLY A 137 -22.09 11.40 20.98
CA GLY A 137 -22.24 12.81 20.59
C GLY A 137 -23.60 13.10 19.91
N LYS A 138 -24.08 12.17 19.08
CA LYS A 138 -25.40 12.31 18.41
C LYS A 138 -26.57 12.09 19.38
N GLU A 139 -26.43 11.21 20.37
CA GLU A 139 -27.42 11.00 21.42
C GLU A 139 -27.53 12.24 22.31
N ALA A 140 -26.39 12.78 22.76
CA ALA A 140 -26.37 14.02 23.57
C ALA A 140 -26.93 15.25 22.81
N GLU A 141 -26.74 15.30 21.48
CA GLU A 141 -27.29 16.40 20.67
C GLU A 141 -28.80 16.24 20.42
N LYS A 142 -29.31 15.01 20.37
CA LYS A 142 -30.75 14.71 20.30
C LYS A 142 -31.46 15.01 21.61
N GLU A 143 -30.85 14.67 22.77
CA GLU A 143 -31.39 14.99 24.09
C GLU A 143 -31.48 16.49 24.31
N LYS A 144 -30.44 17.25 23.97
CA LYS A 144 -30.46 18.73 24.05
C LYS A 144 -31.49 19.40 23.12
N LYS A 145 -31.82 18.79 21.97
CA LYS A 145 -32.89 19.29 21.09
C LYS A 145 -34.27 18.96 21.60
N GLN A 146 -34.45 17.84 22.32
CA GLN A 146 -35.73 17.49 22.95
C GLN A 146 -36.04 18.32 24.19
N GLU A 147 -35.02 18.68 24.99
CA GLU A 147 -35.21 19.59 26.14
C GLU A 147 -35.59 21.00 25.71
N LYS A 148 -34.94 21.56 24.66
CA LYS A 148 -35.30 22.89 24.13
C LYS A 148 -36.71 22.95 23.51
N GLY A 149 -37.24 21.85 22.99
CA GLY A 149 -38.60 21.78 22.42
C GLY A 149 -39.71 21.67 23.47
N LYS A 150 -39.37 21.44 24.77
CA LYS A 150 -40.35 21.39 25.86
C LYS A 150 -40.52 22.70 26.63
N GLU A 151 -39.57 23.65 26.50
CA GLU A 151 -39.68 24.96 27.18
C GLU A 151 -40.45 26.03 26.42
N GLU A 152 -40.79 25.82 25.12
CA GLU A 152 -41.57 26.79 24.34
C GLU A 152 -43.08 26.54 24.30
N GLY A 153 -43.61 25.60 25.08
CA GLY A 153 -45.02 25.27 25.19
C GLY A 153 -45.68 25.70 26.51
N GLY A 154 -45.49 26.96 26.91
CA GLY A 154 -46.23 27.55 28.05
C GLY A 154 -47.62 27.96 27.64
N PRO A 155 -48.65 27.83 28.53
CA PRO A 155 -50.06 27.99 28.18
C PRO A 155 -50.41 29.48 27.98
N VAL A 156 -51.00 29.80 26.83
CA VAL A 156 -51.71 31.04 26.62
C VAL A 156 -53.08 30.88 27.29
N ALA A 157 -53.23 31.48 28.45
CA ALA A 157 -54.52 31.69 29.07
C ALA A 157 -55.08 33.03 28.56
N GLY A 158 -56.33 32.99 28.12
CA GLY A 158 -57.12 34.16 27.80
C GLY A 158 -58.57 33.83 27.81
#